data_114fd502c300ada2c0d2a608c1311538
#
_entry.id   114fd502c300ada2c0d2a608c1311538
#
_cell.length_a   1.000
_cell.length_b   1.000
_cell.length_c   1.000
_cell.angle_alpha   90.00
_cell.angle_beta   90.00
_cell.angle_gamma   90.00
#
_symmetry.space_group_name_H-M   'P 1'
#
loop_
_entity.id
_entity.type
_entity.pdbx_description
1 polymer ?
#
loop_
_entity_poly.entity_id
_entity_poly.type
_entity_poly.pdbx_seq_one_letter_code
_entity_poly.pdbx_strand_id
1 'polypeptide(L)'
;KQKGETGLPEKMPQIVIIVDELADLMMVAPGEVEESICRLAQLARAAGIHLIIATQRPSVDVITGLIKANMPSRVAFAVSSGVDSRTILDMNGAEKLLGKGDMPFYPQGYSKPVRVQGAFVSDGEVSAVVDYLKNQNIGNVYSQDVEEKLKDMGASGASGSSGGSEYDAYFADAGRLIIDKDKASIGMLQRMFKIGFNRAARIMDQLADAGVVGEEEGTKPRKVLMGSEEFEQLLEEIV
;
A
#
# COMPACT_ATOMS: atom_id res chain seq x y z
N LYS A 1 40.49 5.36 1.37
CA LYS A 1 40.33 5.02 2.81
C LYS A 1 40.74 6.26 3.60
N GLN A 2 39.80 7.10 3.97
CA GLN A 2 40.04 8.16 4.98
C GLN A 2 39.85 7.51 6.36
N LYS A 3 40.92 7.48 7.11
CA LYS A 3 40.92 7.09 8.52
C LYS A 3 40.37 8.29 9.31
N GLY A 4 39.26 8.13 10.03
CA GLY A 4 38.93 9.02 11.12
C GLY A 4 37.51 9.59 11.19
N GLU A 5 36.53 9.16 10.40
CA GLU A 5 35.11 9.55 10.62
C GLU A 5 34.32 8.38 11.24
N THR A 6 34.37 8.30 12.55
CA THR A 6 33.44 7.54 13.38
C THR A 6 32.10 8.31 13.39
N GLY A 7 31.17 7.90 12.51
CA GLY A 7 29.83 8.52 12.48
C GLY A 7 29.17 8.61 11.11
N LEU A 8 29.76 8.03 10.06
CA LEU A 8 29.07 7.94 8.77
C LEU A 8 27.95 6.89 8.89
N PRO A 9 26.75 7.19 8.38
CA PRO A 9 25.65 6.23 8.36
C PRO A 9 26.07 4.99 7.55
N GLU A 10 25.68 3.81 8.01
CA GLU A 10 25.91 2.58 7.28
C GLU A 10 25.28 2.67 5.88
N LYS A 11 25.97 2.11 4.88
CA LYS A 11 25.46 2.05 3.53
C LYS A 11 24.17 1.23 3.51
N MET A 12 23.07 1.85 3.09
CA MET A 12 21.80 1.14 2.94
C MET A 12 21.95 -0.04 1.96
N PRO A 13 21.46 -1.24 2.31
CA PRO A 13 21.47 -2.37 1.40
C PRO A 13 20.54 -2.12 0.20
N GLN A 14 20.74 -2.88 -0.88
CA GLN A 14 19.75 -2.92 -1.95
C GLN A 14 18.48 -3.62 -1.46
N ILE A 15 17.33 -3.07 -1.81
CA ILE A 15 16.02 -3.60 -1.43
C ILE A 15 15.31 -4.06 -2.70
N VAL A 16 14.81 -5.30 -2.70
CA VAL A 16 13.96 -5.81 -3.77
C VAL A 16 12.56 -6.02 -3.20
N ILE A 17 11.58 -5.37 -3.81
CA ILE A 17 10.16 -5.48 -3.46
C ILE A 17 9.49 -6.30 -4.56
N ILE A 18 8.87 -7.41 -4.17
CA ILE A 18 8.16 -8.30 -5.09
C ILE A 18 6.67 -8.26 -4.76
N VAL A 19 5.85 -7.89 -5.74
CA VAL A 19 4.39 -7.96 -5.68
C VAL A 19 3.96 -9.12 -6.56
N ASP A 20 3.45 -10.18 -5.96
CA ASP A 20 3.09 -11.43 -6.63
C ASP A 20 1.79 -11.30 -7.44
N GLU A 21 0.77 -10.63 -6.87
CA GLU A 21 -0.50 -10.36 -7.56
C GLU A 21 -0.93 -8.90 -7.30
N LEU A 22 -0.65 -8.04 -8.27
CA LEU A 22 -1.02 -6.62 -8.17
C LEU A 22 -2.54 -6.42 -8.13
N ALA A 23 -3.31 -7.25 -8.83
CA ALA A 23 -4.75 -7.10 -8.88
C ALA A 23 -5.41 -7.14 -7.51
N ASP A 24 -4.90 -7.94 -6.58
CA ASP A 24 -5.46 -8.04 -5.23
C ASP A 24 -5.28 -6.73 -4.45
N LEU A 25 -4.15 -6.07 -4.61
CA LEU A 25 -3.91 -4.74 -4.02
C LEU A 25 -4.79 -3.66 -4.67
N MET A 26 -4.91 -3.69 -6.00
CA MET A 26 -5.72 -2.74 -6.76
C MET A 26 -7.23 -2.89 -6.48
N MET A 27 -7.68 -4.06 -6.05
CA MET A 27 -9.09 -4.25 -5.62
C MET A 27 -9.39 -3.60 -4.28
N VAL A 28 -8.40 -3.44 -3.41
CA VAL A 28 -8.59 -2.89 -2.05
C VAL A 28 -8.44 -1.37 -2.04
N ALA A 29 -7.37 -0.84 -2.63
CA ALA A 29 -7.02 0.57 -2.57
C ALA A 29 -6.32 1.04 -3.86
N PRO A 30 -7.02 1.09 -5.02
CA PRO A 30 -6.38 1.31 -6.32
C PRO A 30 -5.58 2.61 -6.39
N GLY A 31 -6.12 3.72 -5.90
CA GLY A 31 -5.46 5.02 -5.94
C GLY A 31 -4.19 5.09 -5.09
N GLU A 32 -4.22 4.57 -3.87
CA GLU A 32 -3.08 4.57 -2.96
C GLU A 32 -1.97 3.62 -3.43
N VAL A 33 -2.33 2.48 -3.96
CA VAL A 33 -1.40 1.48 -4.51
C VAL A 33 -0.71 2.03 -5.76
N GLU A 34 -1.47 2.60 -6.70
CA GLU A 34 -0.92 3.21 -7.91
C GLU A 34 0.05 4.36 -7.57
N GLU A 35 -0.34 5.28 -6.69
CA GLU A 35 0.51 6.39 -6.25
C GLU A 35 1.79 5.88 -5.58
N SER A 36 1.69 4.89 -4.71
CA SER A 36 2.84 4.31 -4.00
C SER A 36 3.82 3.64 -4.96
N ILE A 37 3.33 2.86 -5.93
CA ILE A 37 4.16 2.24 -6.96
C ILE A 37 4.87 3.32 -7.80
N CYS A 38 4.14 4.32 -8.28
CA CYS A 38 4.70 5.40 -9.07
C CYS A 38 5.77 6.18 -8.29
N ARG A 39 5.50 6.49 -7.04
CA ARG A 39 6.44 7.19 -6.16
C ARG A 39 7.70 6.37 -5.91
N LEU A 40 7.57 5.08 -5.62
CA LEU A 40 8.73 4.18 -5.46
C LEU A 40 9.53 4.05 -6.76
N ALA A 41 8.88 3.85 -7.89
CA ALA A 41 9.56 3.72 -9.18
C ALA A 41 10.35 4.99 -9.58
N GLN A 42 9.85 6.18 -9.21
CA GLN A 42 10.49 7.45 -9.51
C GLN A 42 11.64 7.80 -8.55
N LEU A 43 11.43 7.61 -7.24
CA LEU A 43 12.33 8.11 -6.20
C LEU A 43 13.33 7.07 -5.71
N ALA A 44 12.93 5.80 -5.67
CA ALA A 44 13.69 4.75 -5.01
C ALA A 44 14.86 4.20 -5.84
N ARG A 45 14.90 4.50 -7.15
CA ARG A 45 15.98 4.05 -8.04
C ARG A 45 17.37 4.49 -7.55
N ALA A 46 17.50 5.74 -7.13
CA ALA A 46 18.76 6.26 -6.62
C ALA A 46 19.16 5.67 -5.27
N ALA A 47 18.18 5.18 -4.50
CA ALA A 47 18.37 4.52 -3.21
C ALA A 47 18.68 3.02 -3.32
N GLY A 48 18.68 2.45 -4.53
CA GLY A 48 18.91 1.01 -4.73
C GLY A 48 17.71 0.14 -4.37
N ILE A 49 16.49 0.65 -4.57
CA ILE A 49 15.25 -0.10 -4.39
C ILE A 49 14.74 -0.53 -5.76
N HIS A 50 14.42 -1.81 -5.90
CA HIS A 50 13.96 -2.43 -7.13
C HIS A 50 12.57 -3.02 -6.94
N LEU A 51 11.70 -2.82 -7.93
CA LEU A 51 10.33 -3.33 -7.94
C LEU A 51 10.18 -4.44 -8.98
N ILE A 52 9.62 -5.57 -8.58
CA ILE A 52 9.14 -6.64 -9.45
C ILE A 52 7.65 -6.78 -9.18
N ILE A 53 6.84 -6.47 -10.19
CA ILE A 53 5.38 -6.48 -10.07
C ILE A 53 4.83 -7.52 -11.04
N ALA A 54 4.05 -8.46 -10.52
CA ALA A 54 3.37 -9.47 -11.29
C ALA A 54 1.85 -9.40 -11.11
N THR A 55 1.10 -9.90 -12.08
CA THR A 55 -0.34 -10.09 -12.00
C THR A 55 -0.79 -11.17 -12.97
N GLN A 56 -1.79 -11.94 -12.60
CA GLN A 56 -2.50 -12.89 -13.45
C GLN A 56 -3.72 -12.25 -14.14
N ARG A 57 -4.02 -10.97 -13.83
CA ARG A 57 -5.16 -10.22 -14.38
C ARG A 57 -4.69 -9.01 -15.18
N PRO A 58 -4.34 -9.19 -16.47
CA PRO A 58 -3.82 -8.12 -17.31
C PRO A 58 -4.94 -7.20 -17.83
N SER A 59 -5.68 -6.57 -16.92
CA SER A 59 -6.70 -5.58 -17.24
C SER A 59 -6.14 -4.15 -17.13
N VAL A 60 -6.78 -3.20 -17.79
CA VAL A 60 -6.40 -1.78 -17.76
C VAL A 60 -6.56 -1.13 -16.39
N ASP A 61 -7.43 -1.69 -15.55
CA ASP A 61 -7.66 -1.24 -14.17
C ASP A 61 -6.55 -1.69 -13.22
N VAL A 62 -5.81 -2.75 -13.59
CA VAL A 62 -4.67 -3.28 -12.84
C VAL A 62 -3.35 -2.75 -13.40
N ILE A 63 -3.15 -2.86 -14.71
CA ILE A 63 -1.94 -2.36 -15.40
C ILE A 63 -2.27 -1.01 -16.02
N THR A 64 -2.30 0.01 -15.19
CA THR A 64 -2.68 1.35 -15.60
C THR A 64 -1.62 2.05 -16.47
N GLY A 65 -2.02 3.11 -17.15
CA GLY A 65 -1.09 3.93 -17.93
C GLY A 65 0.02 4.56 -17.07
N LEU A 66 -0.28 4.93 -15.82
CA LEU A 66 0.69 5.51 -14.89
C LEU A 66 1.72 4.47 -14.43
N ILE A 67 1.28 3.26 -14.09
CA ILE A 67 2.18 2.16 -13.76
C ILE A 67 3.09 1.84 -14.95
N LYS A 68 2.55 1.72 -16.17
CA LYS A 68 3.35 1.45 -17.38
C LYS A 68 4.37 2.54 -17.69
N ALA A 69 4.04 3.81 -17.44
CA ALA A 69 4.96 4.92 -17.64
C ALA A 69 6.16 4.90 -16.68
N ASN A 70 5.95 4.42 -15.44
CA ASN A 70 6.98 4.37 -14.41
C ASN A 70 7.71 3.02 -14.34
N MET A 71 7.12 1.96 -14.93
CA MET A 71 7.66 0.60 -15.02
C MET A 71 7.84 0.21 -16.49
N PRO A 72 8.86 0.78 -17.18
CA PRO A 72 9.00 0.64 -18.64
C PRO A 72 9.48 -0.73 -19.09
N SER A 73 10.17 -1.50 -18.22
CA SER A 73 10.62 -2.86 -18.54
C SER A 73 9.49 -3.85 -18.26
N ARG A 74 9.11 -4.63 -19.25
CA ARG A 74 7.94 -5.51 -19.18
C ARG A 74 8.22 -6.91 -19.70
N VAL A 75 7.54 -7.88 -19.12
CA VAL A 75 7.53 -9.27 -19.55
C VAL A 75 6.08 -9.70 -19.66
N ALA A 76 5.72 -10.45 -20.69
CA ALA A 76 4.43 -11.12 -20.76
C ALA A 76 4.65 -12.62 -20.99
N PHE A 77 3.92 -13.44 -20.27
CA PHE A 77 3.75 -14.85 -20.62
C PHE A 77 2.57 -15.02 -21.56
N ALA A 78 2.27 -16.26 -21.95
CA ALA A 78 1.14 -16.55 -22.82
C ALA A 78 -0.16 -16.04 -22.20
N VAL A 79 -0.92 -15.27 -22.97
CA VAL A 79 -2.23 -14.73 -22.60
C VAL A 79 -3.31 -15.22 -23.54
N SER A 80 -4.57 -15.12 -23.13
CA SER A 80 -5.71 -15.64 -23.89
C SER A 80 -6.15 -14.76 -25.07
N SER A 81 -5.80 -13.47 -25.04
CA SER A 81 -6.26 -12.52 -26.05
C SER A 81 -5.20 -11.49 -26.45
N GLY A 82 -5.35 -10.94 -27.69
CA GLY A 82 -4.55 -9.82 -28.14
C GLY A 82 -4.84 -8.51 -27.37
N VAL A 83 -5.97 -8.42 -26.66
CA VAL A 83 -6.28 -7.30 -25.77
C VAL A 83 -5.35 -7.35 -24.56
N ASP A 84 -5.20 -8.50 -23.93
CA ASP A 84 -4.31 -8.72 -22.79
C ASP A 84 -2.86 -8.41 -23.16
N SER A 85 -2.43 -8.89 -24.36
CA SER A 85 -1.11 -8.58 -24.90
C SER A 85 -0.88 -7.07 -25.02
N ARG A 86 -1.84 -6.34 -25.57
CA ARG A 86 -1.74 -4.88 -25.68
C ARG A 86 -1.75 -4.19 -24.32
N THR A 87 -2.51 -4.70 -23.37
CA THR A 87 -2.53 -4.15 -22.00
C THR A 87 -1.15 -4.20 -21.36
N ILE A 88 -0.42 -5.31 -21.55
CA ILE A 88 0.93 -5.47 -20.97
C ILE A 88 2.00 -4.76 -21.81
N LEU A 89 2.04 -5.05 -23.12
CA LEU A 89 3.17 -4.74 -24.00
C LEU A 89 2.94 -3.53 -24.91
N ASP A 90 1.72 -2.98 -24.94
CA ASP A 90 1.24 -1.99 -25.92
C ASP A 90 1.24 -2.54 -27.37
N MET A 91 1.37 -3.85 -27.55
CA MET A 91 1.35 -4.53 -28.84
C MET A 91 0.80 -5.96 -28.75
N ASN A 92 0.41 -6.53 -29.89
CA ASN A 92 0.04 -7.92 -30.00
C ASN A 92 1.26 -8.84 -30.00
N GLY A 93 1.08 -10.10 -29.61
CA GLY A 93 2.08 -11.15 -29.73
C GLY A 93 2.13 -12.12 -28.57
N ALA A 94 1.77 -11.70 -27.36
CA ALA A 94 1.75 -12.60 -26.20
C ALA A 94 0.65 -13.68 -26.31
N GLU A 95 -0.40 -13.44 -27.08
CA GLU A 95 -1.44 -14.43 -27.39
C GLU A 95 -0.98 -15.57 -28.33
N LYS A 96 0.21 -15.41 -28.92
CA LYS A 96 0.81 -16.39 -29.85
C LYS A 96 1.94 -17.19 -29.23
N LEU A 97 2.20 -17.00 -27.95
CA LEU A 97 3.26 -17.71 -27.23
C LEU A 97 2.90 -19.16 -26.98
N LEU A 98 3.92 -20.00 -26.90
CA LEU A 98 3.77 -21.44 -26.74
C LEU A 98 3.52 -21.87 -25.28
N GLY A 99 3.62 -20.93 -24.33
CA GLY A 99 3.58 -21.22 -22.89
C GLY A 99 4.89 -21.78 -22.35
N LYS A 100 4.87 -22.33 -21.13
CA LYS A 100 6.02 -22.97 -20.47
C LYS A 100 7.29 -22.09 -20.42
N GLY A 101 7.13 -20.80 -20.14
CA GLY A 101 8.25 -19.86 -20.06
C GLY A 101 8.62 -19.14 -21.36
N ASP A 102 7.91 -19.41 -22.46
CA ASP A 102 8.05 -18.61 -23.68
C ASP A 102 7.48 -17.21 -23.43
N MET A 103 8.29 -16.17 -23.59
CA MET A 103 7.94 -14.80 -23.23
C MET A 103 8.59 -13.73 -24.13
N PRO A 104 7.90 -12.66 -24.49
CA PRO A 104 8.50 -11.42 -24.95
C PRO A 104 9.02 -10.63 -23.74
N PHE A 105 10.28 -10.31 -23.75
CA PHE A 105 10.93 -9.41 -22.82
C PHE A 105 11.13 -8.04 -23.48
N TYR A 106 10.55 -7.01 -22.90
CA TYR A 106 10.59 -5.64 -23.39
C TYR A 106 11.31 -4.74 -22.39
N PRO A 107 12.66 -4.71 -22.43
CA PRO A 107 13.43 -3.84 -21.54
C PRO A 107 13.36 -2.38 -21.97
N GLN A 108 13.56 -1.49 -21.02
CA GLN A 108 13.66 -0.06 -21.28
C GLN A 108 14.76 0.25 -22.33
N GLY A 109 14.44 1.12 -23.27
CA GLY A 109 15.39 1.54 -24.31
C GLY A 109 15.39 0.68 -25.57
N TYR A 110 14.63 -0.40 -25.61
CA TYR A 110 14.45 -1.21 -26.81
C TYR A 110 13.24 -0.71 -27.60
N SER A 111 13.34 -0.73 -28.94
CA SER A 111 12.21 -0.34 -29.81
C SER A 111 11.17 -1.44 -29.99
N LYS A 112 11.51 -2.69 -29.65
CA LYS A 112 10.63 -3.85 -29.71
C LYS A 112 11.05 -4.91 -28.69
N PRO A 113 10.12 -5.77 -28.24
CA PRO A 113 10.44 -6.89 -27.36
C PRO A 113 11.37 -7.91 -28.03
N VAL A 114 12.15 -8.59 -27.21
CA VAL A 114 12.94 -9.75 -27.60
C VAL A 114 12.23 -11.01 -27.08
N ARG A 115 12.06 -12.02 -27.93
CA ARG A 115 11.50 -13.30 -27.50
C ARG A 115 12.55 -14.09 -26.74
N VAL A 116 12.19 -14.53 -25.54
CA VAL A 116 13.05 -15.26 -24.63
C VAL A 116 12.35 -16.54 -24.21
N GLN A 117 13.07 -17.64 -24.10
CA GLN A 117 12.60 -18.87 -23.51
C GLN A 117 13.10 -18.98 -22.08
N GLY A 118 12.21 -18.86 -21.11
CA GLY A 118 12.48 -19.12 -19.71
C GLY A 118 12.63 -20.61 -19.44
N ALA A 119 13.48 -20.96 -18.48
CA ALA A 119 13.55 -22.34 -17.99
C ALA A 119 12.28 -22.69 -17.20
N PHE A 120 11.84 -23.93 -17.31
CA PHE A 120 10.82 -24.46 -16.40
C PHE A 120 11.48 -24.75 -15.06
N VAL A 121 10.87 -24.30 -13.98
CA VAL A 121 11.28 -24.57 -12.60
C VAL A 121 10.13 -25.31 -11.93
N SER A 122 10.40 -26.50 -11.41
CA SER A 122 9.42 -27.32 -10.70
C SER A 122 9.31 -26.91 -9.23
N ASP A 123 8.20 -27.25 -8.59
CA ASP A 123 7.97 -27.01 -7.15
C ASP A 123 9.05 -27.69 -6.29
N GLY A 124 9.52 -28.86 -6.71
CA GLY A 124 10.62 -29.56 -6.04
C GLY A 124 11.96 -28.81 -6.08
N GLU A 125 12.26 -28.17 -7.22
CA GLU A 125 13.46 -27.32 -7.36
C GLU A 125 13.33 -26.05 -6.54
N VAL A 126 12.16 -25.42 -6.52
CA VAL A 126 11.89 -24.25 -5.66
C VAL A 126 12.08 -24.63 -4.19
N SER A 127 11.50 -25.73 -3.74
CA SER A 127 11.64 -26.21 -2.37
C SER A 127 13.10 -26.48 -2.01
N ALA A 128 13.86 -27.13 -2.89
CA ALA A 128 15.27 -27.42 -2.67
C ALA A 128 16.12 -26.14 -2.52
N VAL A 129 15.87 -25.11 -3.33
CA VAL A 129 16.54 -23.81 -3.22
C VAL A 129 16.19 -23.12 -1.91
N VAL A 130 14.91 -23.11 -1.54
CA VAL A 130 14.43 -22.51 -0.28
C VAL A 130 15.07 -23.22 0.93
N ASP A 131 15.12 -24.55 0.94
CA ASP A 131 15.72 -25.31 2.03
C ASP A 131 17.25 -25.08 2.09
N TYR A 132 17.90 -24.98 0.95
CA TYR A 132 19.32 -24.63 0.90
C TYR A 132 19.59 -23.25 1.53
N LEU A 133 18.78 -22.25 1.19
CA LEU A 133 18.93 -20.91 1.77
C LEU A 133 18.63 -20.88 3.27
N LYS A 134 17.60 -21.60 3.72
CA LYS A 134 17.29 -21.73 5.15
C LYS A 134 18.42 -22.37 5.95
N ASN A 135 19.05 -23.40 5.38
CA ASN A 135 20.13 -24.14 6.02
C ASN A 135 21.46 -23.36 6.08
N GLN A 136 21.61 -22.29 5.31
CA GLN A 136 22.83 -21.45 5.35
C GLN A 136 22.95 -20.62 6.64
N ASN A 137 22.02 -20.71 7.59
CA ASN A 137 22.02 -19.90 8.82
C ASN A 137 22.32 -18.40 8.57
N ILE A 138 21.96 -17.90 7.40
CA ILE A 138 21.81 -16.47 7.21
C ILE A 138 20.66 -16.13 8.16
N GLY A 139 21.03 -15.77 9.40
CA GLY A 139 20.09 -15.59 10.49
C GLY A 139 18.91 -14.80 9.97
N ASN A 140 17.71 -15.24 10.27
CA ASN A 140 16.50 -14.46 10.07
C ASN A 140 16.65 -13.20 10.93
N VAL A 141 17.46 -12.27 10.45
CA VAL A 141 17.49 -10.91 10.96
C VAL A 141 16.30 -10.20 10.33
N TYR A 142 15.09 -10.69 10.66
CA TYR A 142 13.98 -9.75 10.72
C TYR A 142 14.42 -8.74 11.77
N SER A 143 14.80 -7.56 11.31
CA SER A 143 15.11 -6.47 12.22
C SER A 143 13.82 -6.24 13.04
N GLN A 144 13.90 -6.50 14.34
CA GLN A 144 12.79 -6.24 15.27
C GLN A 144 12.28 -4.81 15.10
N ASP A 145 13.19 -3.87 14.81
CA ASP A 145 12.87 -2.49 14.47
C ASP A 145 11.99 -2.34 13.21
N VAL A 146 12.11 -3.23 12.21
CA VAL A 146 11.26 -3.21 11.01
C VAL A 146 9.89 -3.81 11.32
N GLU A 147 9.83 -4.90 12.11
CA GLU A 147 8.56 -5.47 12.53
C GLU A 147 7.77 -4.53 13.45
N GLU A 148 8.45 -3.85 14.39
CA GLU A 148 7.81 -2.83 15.23
C GLU A 148 7.31 -1.66 14.39
N LYS A 149 8.14 -1.13 13.49
CA LYS A 149 7.71 -0.07 12.56
C LYS A 149 6.62 -0.49 11.60
N LEU A 150 6.60 -1.76 11.15
CA LEU A 150 5.51 -2.29 10.32
C LEU A 150 4.22 -2.49 11.13
N LYS A 151 4.32 -2.89 12.40
CA LYS A 151 3.18 -2.95 13.32
C LYS A 151 2.65 -1.54 13.61
N ASP A 152 3.54 -0.59 13.86
CA ASP A 152 3.19 0.82 14.02
C ASP A 152 2.65 1.45 12.73
N MET A 153 3.17 1.09 11.56
CA MET A 153 2.63 1.52 10.25
C MET A 153 1.35 0.77 9.88
N GLY A 154 1.19 -0.50 10.28
CA GLY A 154 -0.05 -1.25 10.12
C GLY A 154 -1.15 -0.75 11.07
N ALA A 155 -0.78 -0.31 12.25
CA ALA A 155 -1.62 0.49 13.15
C ALA A 155 -1.78 1.93 12.64
N SER A 156 -0.80 2.48 11.88
CA SER A 156 -0.75 3.84 11.31
C SER A 156 -1.23 3.92 9.86
N GLY A 157 -1.42 2.81 9.16
CA GLY A 157 -2.25 2.75 7.95
C GLY A 157 -3.72 2.98 8.26
N ALA A 158 -4.05 2.88 9.56
CA ALA A 158 -5.22 3.43 10.21
C ALA A 158 -4.92 4.76 10.96
N SER A 159 -3.68 5.26 11.05
CA SER A 159 -3.38 6.48 11.84
C SER A 159 -2.16 7.21 11.25
N GLY A 160 -2.40 8.26 10.50
CA GLY A 160 -1.43 9.35 10.47
C GLY A 160 -1.57 10.10 11.80
N SER A 161 -0.67 9.89 12.75
CA SER A 161 -0.20 10.91 13.69
C SER A 161 0.55 10.28 14.85
N SER A 162 1.71 10.86 15.14
CA SER A 162 2.57 10.68 16.27
C SER A 162 1.87 10.83 17.63
N GLY A 163 2.28 10.02 18.61
CA GLY A 163 2.13 10.29 20.05
C GLY A 163 0.92 9.58 20.69
N GLY A 164 1.23 8.77 21.67
CA GLY A 164 0.42 8.03 22.62
C GLY A 164 -0.89 8.63 23.11
N SER A 165 -1.87 8.82 22.27
CA SER A 165 -3.24 9.01 22.65
C SER A 165 -4.11 7.99 21.90
N GLU A 166 -5.01 7.36 22.65
CA GLU A 166 -5.97 6.37 22.19
C GLU A 166 -6.95 6.92 21.13
N TYR A 167 -6.98 8.26 20.95
CA TYR A 167 -7.91 9.00 20.09
C TYR A 167 -7.21 9.71 18.94
N ASP A 168 -7.92 9.88 17.81
CA ASP A 168 -7.43 10.63 16.63
C ASP A 168 -7.16 12.11 17.00
N ALA A 169 -6.17 12.72 16.37
CA ALA A 169 -5.80 14.14 16.60
C ALA A 169 -6.98 15.12 16.39
N TYR A 170 -7.99 14.75 15.61
CA TYR A 170 -9.20 15.55 15.42
C TYR A 170 -10.35 15.16 16.35
N PHE A 171 -10.15 14.23 17.30
CA PHE A 171 -11.22 13.76 18.18
C PHE A 171 -11.88 14.93 18.96
N ALA A 172 -11.07 15.75 19.62
CA ALA A 172 -11.57 16.89 20.38
C ALA A 172 -12.30 17.93 19.52
N ASP A 173 -11.69 18.30 18.39
CA ASP A 173 -12.29 19.30 17.48
C ASP A 173 -13.56 18.76 16.81
N ALA A 174 -13.58 17.48 16.48
CA ALA A 174 -14.74 16.83 15.89
C ALA A 174 -15.91 16.73 16.90
N GLY A 175 -15.61 16.40 18.15
CA GLY A 175 -16.62 16.37 19.21
C GLY A 175 -17.26 17.74 19.45
N ARG A 176 -16.42 18.78 19.60
CA ARG A 176 -16.91 20.17 19.73
C ARG A 176 -17.78 20.61 18.56
N LEU A 177 -17.34 20.28 17.33
CA LEU A 177 -18.09 20.62 16.11
C LEU A 177 -19.45 19.91 16.05
N ILE A 178 -19.49 18.64 16.40
CA ILE A 178 -20.70 17.82 16.40
C ILE A 178 -21.72 18.35 17.43
N ILE A 179 -21.26 18.69 18.61
CA ILE A 179 -22.08 19.23 19.70
C ILE A 179 -22.59 20.63 19.32
N ASP A 180 -21.74 21.51 18.80
CA ASP A 180 -22.13 22.87 18.35
C ASP A 180 -23.19 22.84 17.23
N LYS A 181 -23.08 21.88 16.32
CA LYS A 181 -24.01 21.75 15.18
C LYS A 181 -25.22 20.86 15.47
N ASP A 182 -25.26 20.20 16.62
CA ASP A 182 -26.26 19.17 16.99
C ASP A 182 -26.49 18.17 15.85
N LYS A 183 -25.40 17.78 15.20
CA LYS A 183 -25.46 16.89 14.03
C LYS A 183 -24.18 16.07 13.88
N ALA A 184 -24.29 14.77 14.02
CA ALA A 184 -23.21 13.83 13.85
C ALA A 184 -23.29 13.09 12.51
N SER A 185 -22.53 13.55 11.50
CA SER A 185 -22.46 12.88 10.21
C SER A 185 -21.03 12.79 9.67
N ILE A 186 -20.67 11.64 9.13
CA ILE A 186 -19.36 11.38 8.51
C ILE A 186 -19.07 12.41 7.41
N GLY A 187 -20.04 12.70 6.55
CA GLY A 187 -19.89 13.69 5.47
C GLY A 187 -19.66 15.12 5.95
N MET A 188 -20.06 15.47 7.16
CA MET A 188 -19.75 16.76 7.77
C MET A 188 -18.28 16.80 8.20
N LEU A 189 -17.80 15.77 8.87
CA LEU A 189 -16.39 15.66 9.29
C LEU A 189 -15.45 15.67 8.08
N GLN A 190 -15.77 14.94 7.01
CA GLN A 190 -14.97 14.94 5.79
C GLN A 190 -14.79 16.35 5.22
N ARG A 191 -15.87 17.14 5.15
CA ARG A 191 -15.85 18.50 4.59
C ARG A 191 -15.13 19.49 5.49
N MET A 192 -15.35 19.41 6.80
CA MET A 192 -14.79 20.38 7.75
C MET A 192 -13.29 20.16 7.98
N PHE A 193 -12.86 18.91 8.12
CA PHE A 193 -11.47 18.58 8.39
C PHE A 193 -10.68 18.19 7.13
N LYS A 194 -11.32 18.15 5.94
CA LYS A 194 -10.73 17.73 4.65
C LYS A 194 -10.05 16.36 4.74
N ILE A 195 -10.70 15.41 5.39
CA ILE A 195 -10.23 14.04 5.61
C ILE A 195 -11.02 13.03 4.77
N GLY A 196 -10.41 11.86 4.52
CA GLY A 196 -11.08 10.76 3.80
C GLY A 196 -12.19 10.11 4.63
N PHE A 197 -13.08 9.36 3.94
CA PHE A 197 -14.22 8.68 4.55
C PHE A 197 -13.81 7.77 5.73
N ASN A 198 -12.80 6.93 5.54
CA ASN A 198 -12.36 5.97 6.55
C ASN A 198 -11.88 6.65 7.86
N ARG A 199 -11.18 7.77 7.74
CA ARG A 199 -10.73 8.53 8.92
C ARG A 199 -11.90 9.21 9.61
N ALA A 200 -12.81 9.81 8.85
CA ALA A 200 -14.02 10.44 9.39
C ALA A 200 -14.95 9.42 10.07
N ALA A 201 -15.09 8.21 9.51
CA ALA A 201 -15.83 7.11 10.11
C ALA A 201 -15.21 6.70 11.45
N ARG A 202 -13.89 6.49 11.50
CA ARG A 202 -13.19 6.12 12.73
C ARG A 202 -13.31 7.17 13.83
N ILE A 203 -13.19 8.46 13.51
CA ILE A 203 -13.42 9.53 14.48
C ILE A 203 -14.86 9.48 15.01
N MET A 204 -15.82 9.21 14.15
CA MET A 204 -17.22 9.06 14.52
C MET A 204 -17.45 7.85 15.46
N ASP A 205 -16.74 6.74 15.21
CA ASP A 205 -16.81 5.54 16.06
C ASP A 205 -16.14 5.81 17.42
N GLN A 206 -14.98 6.46 17.45
CA GLN A 206 -14.35 6.90 18.72
C GLN A 206 -15.25 7.82 19.55
N LEU A 207 -15.98 8.74 18.89
CA LEU A 207 -16.96 9.59 19.58
C LEU A 207 -18.16 8.82 20.08
N ALA A 208 -18.56 7.71 19.44
CA ALA A 208 -19.61 6.83 19.91
C ALA A 208 -19.12 5.99 21.09
N ASP A 209 -17.94 5.42 21.02
CA ASP A 209 -17.31 4.65 22.12
C ASP A 209 -17.12 5.51 23.36
N ALA A 210 -16.82 6.80 23.19
CA ALA A 210 -16.73 7.80 24.26
C ALA A 210 -18.10 8.30 24.74
N GLY A 211 -19.22 7.85 24.16
CA GLY A 211 -20.58 8.25 24.56
C GLY A 211 -21.01 9.65 24.11
N VAL A 212 -20.24 10.30 23.24
CA VAL A 212 -20.56 11.64 22.73
C VAL A 212 -21.70 11.59 21.72
N VAL A 213 -21.75 10.53 20.91
CA VAL A 213 -22.81 10.29 19.92
C VAL A 213 -23.37 8.88 20.06
N GLY A 214 -24.58 8.68 19.58
CA GLY A 214 -25.23 7.37 19.57
C GLY A 214 -24.69 6.41 18.51
N GLU A 215 -25.16 5.17 18.55
CA GLU A 215 -24.85 4.14 17.57
C GLU A 215 -25.36 4.51 16.16
N GLU A 216 -24.87 3.78 15.17
CA GLU A 216 -25.25 3.98 13.77
C GLU A 216 -26.69 3.52 13.50
N GLU A 217 -27.55 4.42 13.04
CA GLU A 217 -28.92 4.13 12.61
C GLU A 217 -29.03 4.19 11.07
N GLY A 218 -28.25 3.40 10.36
CA GLY A 218 -28.20 3.36 8.90
C GLY A 218 -27.62 4.65 8.28
N THR A 219 -28.29 5.26 7.30
CA THR A 219 -27.79 6.46 6.59
C THR A 219 -28.09 7.79 7.29
N LYS A 220 -28.76 7.77 8.43
CA LYS A 220 -29.12 9.00 9.17
C LYS A 220 -27.94 9.48 10.02
N PRO A 221 -27.84 10.81 10.27
CA PRO A 221 -26.89 11.33 11.24
C PRO A 221 -27.12 10.69 12.61
N ARG A 222 -26.06 10.33 13.32
CA ARG A 222 -26.15 9.80 14.71
C ARG A 222 -26.66 10.90 15.64
N LYS A 223 -27.33 10.51 16.71
CA LYS A 223 -27.81 11.46 17.72
C LYS A 223 -26.66 11.95 18.56
N VAL A 224 -26.66 13.22 18.93
CA VAL A 224 -25.73 13.78 19.92
C VAL A 224 -26.27 13.45 21.30
N LEU A 225 -25.45 12.85 22.14
CA LEU A 225 -25.83 12.36 23.47
C LEU A 225 -25.26 13.18 24.61
N MET A 226 -24.18 13.95 24.36
CA MET A 226 -23.41 14.66 25.36
C MET A 226 -23.42 16.18 25.11
N GLY A 227 -23.49 16.95 26.16
CA GLY A 227 -23.41 18.40 26.12
C GLY A 227 -21.96 18.93 26.10
N SER A 228 -21.81 20.23 25.80
CA SER A 228 -20.47 20.86 25.68
C SER A 228 -19.68 20.79 26.98
N GLU A 229 -20.32 21.02 28.13
CA GLU A 229 -19.66 20.99 29.45
C GLU A 229 -19.18 19.58 29.82
N GLU A 230 -20.03 18.57 29.58
CA GLU A 230 -19.68 17.16 29.81
C GLU A 230 -18.55 16.68 28.91
N PHE A 231 -18.53 17.15 27.64
CA PHE A 231 -17.48 16.80 26.71
C PHE A 231 -16.13 17.41 27.08
N GLU A 232 -16.08 18.65 27.56
CA GLU A 232 -14.82 19.26 28.02
C GLU A 232 -14.30 18.53 29.27
N GLN A 233 -15.16 18.07 30.18
CA GLN A 233 -14.76 17.25 31.33
C GLN A 233 -14.17 15.91 30.86
N LEU A 234 -14.80 15.26 29.90
CA LEU A 234 -14.29 14.02 29.30
C LEU A 234 -12.90 14.23 28.68
N LEU A 235 -12.66 15.36 28.01
CA LEU A 235 -11.36 15.65 27.43
C LEU A 235 -10.27 15.88 28.51
N GLU A 236 -10.61 16.42 29.67
CA GLU A 236 -9.68 16.56 30.81
C GLU A 236 -9.33 15.20 31.44
N GLU A 237 -10.22 14.21 31.37
CA GLU A 237 -9.96 12.85 31.89
C GLU A 237 -9.10 11.99 30.92
N ILE A 238 -9.10 12.32 29.61
CA ILE A 238 -8.42 11.57 28.56
C ILE A 238 -6.98 12.09 28.30
N VAL A 239 -6.67 13.33 28.70
CA VAL A 239 -5.35 13.95 28.59
C VAL A 239 -4.53 13.70 29.86
#